data_8782e9359026512266e1a873e49b85f0
#
_entry.id   8782e9359026512266e1a873e49b85f0
#
_cell.length_a   1.000
_cell.length_b   1.000
_cell.length_c   1.000
_cell.angle_alpha   90.00
_cell.angle_beta   90.00
_cell.angle_gamma   90.00
#
_symmetry.space_group_name_H-M   'P 1'
#
loop_
_entity.id
_entity.type
_entity.pdbx_description
1 polymer ?
#
loop_
_entity_poly.entity_id
_entity_poly.type
_entity_poly.pdbx_seq_one_letter_code
_entity_poly.pdbx_strand_id
1 'polypeptide(L)'
;MDTAATRTYFLELQTRIVAGLGTLCGEPFRRDEWSRPEGGGGLSRLIENGSVLERGGVLFSHVMGERMPGSATAHRPELAGRSWEAMGVSLVLHPRNPYAPTVHLNVRHFAARKDGADPVWWFGGGMDLTPYYGFADDAIHFHRTCRDALAPFGADVHARYKKWCDDYFFLKHRKEPRGVGGVFFDDLNEGGFERCFALTRSVGDHFLAAYAPILERRKGMTFGERERDFQLYRRGRYAEFNLVWDRGTLFGLQSNGRTEAILMSMPPLALWRYDWQPAPGSPEAALYSNFLTAKDWLSGNA
;
A
#
# COMPACT_ATOMS: atom_id res chain seq x y z
N MET A 1 19.78 -0.81 -16.80
CA MET A 1 18.87 -0.23 -15.78
C MET A 1 18.47 1.17 -16.21
N ASP A 2 17.21 1.36 -16.60
CA ASP A 2 16.68 2.64 -17.06
C ASP A 2 15.84 3.32 -15.96
N THR A 3 16.52 4.09 -15.11
CA THR A 3 15.86 4.82 -14.02
C THR A 3 15.01 5.99 -14.53
N ALA A 4 15.31 6.55 -15.72
CA ALA A 4 14.51 7.61 -16.31
C ALA A 4 13.16 7.09 -16.78
N ALA A 5 13.11 5.95 -17.47
CA ALA A 5 11.86 5.29 -17.85
C ALA A 5 11.04 4.88 -16.61
N THR A 6 11.71 4.39 -15.56
CA THR A 6 11.06 4.03 -14.30
C THR A 6 10.40 5.24 -13.64
N ARG A 7 11.09 6.37 -13.58
CA ARG A 7 10.56 7.63 -13.04
C ARG A 7 9.35 8.13 -13.85
N THR A 8 9.46 8.12 -15.15
CA THR A 8 8.38 8.53 -16.06
C THR A 8 7.13 7.69 -15.81
N TYR A 9 7.28 6.37 -15.79
CA TYR A 9 6.18 5.45 -15.50
C TYR A 9 5.49 5.74 -14.15
N PHE A 10 6.25 5.97 -13.07
CA PHE A 10 5.65 6.24 -11.77
C PHE A 10 4.87 7.56 -11.74
N LEU A 11 5.32 8.61 -12.41
CA LEU A 11 4.57 9.86 -12.55
C LEU A 11 3.27 9.68 -13.36
N GLU A 12 3.34 8.92 -14.44
CA GLU A 12 2.17 8.58 -15.24
C GLU A 12 1.19 7.71 -14.48
N LEU A 13 1.68 6.72 -13.71
CA LEU A 13 0.85 5.87 -12.84
C LEU A 13 0.10 6.73 -11.81
N GLN A 14 0.79 7.64 -11.12
CA GLN A 14 0.16 8.57 -10.19
C GLN A 14 -0.95 9.36 -10.88
N THR A 15 -0.67 9.89 -12.07
CA THR A 15 -1.62 10.70 -12.83
C THR A 15 -2.87 9.90 -13.22
N ARG A 16 -2.70 8.66 -13.70
CA ARG A 16 -3.82 7.78 -14.07
C ARG A 16 -4.67 7.41 -12.86
N ILE A 17 -4.03 7.06 -11.74
CA ILE A 17 -4.74 6.71 -10.51
C ILE A 17 -5.55 7.91 -9.99
N VAL A 18 -4.93 9.09 -9.93
CA VAL A 18 -5.60 10.31 -9.48
C VAL A 18 -6.77 10.70 -10.37
N ALA A 19 -6.64 10.57 -11.69
CA ALA A 19 -7.72 10.85 -12.62
C ALA A 19 -8.90 9.88 -12.44
N GLY A 20 -8.62 8.57 -12.33
CA GLY A 20 -9.66 7.55 -12.11
C GLY A 20 -10.39 7.73 -10.78
N LEU A 21 -9.64 7.96 -9.70
CA LEU A 21 -10.23 8.20 -8.38
C LEU A 21 -10.98 9.54 -8.32
N GLY A 22 -10.47 10.59 -8.95
CA GLY A 22 -11.14 11.89 -9.01
C GLY A 22 -12.50 11.80 -9.70
N THR A 23 -12.60 11.05 -10.81
CA THR A 23 -13.87 10.76 -11.49
C THR A 23 -14.82 9.96 -10.57
N LEU A 24 -14.30 8.92 -9.91
CA LEU A 24 -15.08 8.05 -9.05
C LEU A 24 -15.61 8.76 -7.79
N CYS A 25 -14.83 9.66 -7.23
CA CYS A 25 -15.21 10.42 -6.03
C CYS A 25 -15.97 11.72 -6.35
N GLY A 26 -15.91 12.22 -7.58
CA GLY A 26 -16.46 13.52 -7.94
C GLY A 26 -15.71 14.71 -7.34
N GLU A 27 -14.48 14.51 -6.86
CA GLU A 27 -13.69 15.51 -6.14
C GLU A 27 -12.24 15.53 -6.63
N PRO A 28 -11.62 16.71 -6.78
CA PRO A 28 -10.22 16.84 -7.20
C PRO A 28 -9.28 16.53 -6.04
N PHE A 29 -8.13 15.94 -6.39
CA PHE A 29 -7.01 15.79 -5.45
C PHE A 29 -6.15 17.06 -5.44
N ARG A 30 -5.96 17.64 -4.25
CA ARG A 30 -5.04 18.76 -4.03
C ARG A 30 -3.61 18.33 -4.39
N ARG A 31 -2.86 19.23 -5.04
CA ARG A 31 -1.46 19.01 -5.39
C ARG A 31 -0.56 19.70 -4.36
N ASP A 32 0.47 18.98 -3.90
CA ASP A 32 1.56 19.49 -3.08
C ASP A 32 2.88 18.94 -3.63
N GLU A 33 3.74 19.83 -4.10
CA GLU A 33 5.06 19.51 -4.64
C GLU A 33 6.14 19.97 -3.66
N TRP A 34 7.15 19.12 -3.48
CA TRP A 34 8.20 19.36 -2.50
C TRP A 34 9.57 18.91 -3.02
N SER A 35 10.61 19.55 -2.51
CA SER A 35 12.00 19.19 -2.81
C SER A 35 12.78 18.96 -1.51
N ARG A 36 13.90 18.25 -1.62
CA ARG A 36 14.84 17.99 -0.51
C ARG A 36 16.17 18.65 -0.78
N PRO A 37 16.80 19.25 0.26
CA PRO A 37 18.15 19.79 0.15
C PRO A 37 19.20 18.74 -0.26
N GLU A 38 19.03 17.50 0.21
CA GLU A 38 19.93 16.37 -0.07
C GLU A 38 19.76 15.77 -1.49
N GLY A 39 18.77 16.25 -2.22
CA GLY A 39 18.47 15.84 -3.58
C GLY A 39 17.13 15.11 -3.75
N GLY A 40 16.50 15.39 -4.85
CA GLY A 40 15.19 14.86 -5.20
C GLY A 40 14.02 15.60 -4.56
N GLY A 41 12.88 14.92 -4.50
CA GLY A 41 11.64 15.50 -4.01
C GLY A 41 10.45 14.58 -4.27
N GLY A 42 9.26 15.15 -4.32
CA GLY A 42 8.04 14.39 -4.58
C GLY A 42 6.86 15.23 -4.98
N LEU A 43 5.82 14.55 -5.39
CA LEU A 43 4.53 15.10 -5.74
C LEU A 43 3.45 14.35 -4.98
N SER A 44 2.81 15.03 -4.05
CA SER A 44 1.68 14.49 -3.28
C SER A 44 0.36 14.93 -3.91
N ARG A 45 -0.55 13.99 -4.12
CA ARG A 45 -1.92 14.24 -4.56
C ARG A 45 -2.84 13.77 -3.44
N LEU A 46 -3.57 14.71 -2.83
CA LEU A 46 -4.20 14.54 -1.53
C LEU A 46 -5.69 14.84 -1.60
N ILE A 47 -6.49 14.06 -0.86
CA ILE A 47 -7.87 14.36 -0.56
C ILE A 47 -8.07 14.29 0.96
N GLU A 48 -8.72 15.29 1.53
CA GLU A 48 -9.04 15.40 2.96
C GLU A 48 -10.47 15.90 3.11
N ASN A 49 -11.22 15.29 4.01
CA ASN A 49 -12.63 15.57 4.26
C ASN A 49 -13.55 15.40 3.04
N GLY A 50 -13.15 14.56 2.06
CA GLY A 50 -13.97 14.27 0.90
C GLY A 50 -15.27 13.52 1.25
N SER A 51 -16.23 13.60 0.35
CA SER A 51 -17.55 12.94 0.52
C SER A 51 -17.45 11.43 0.41
N VAL A 52 -16.56 10.92 -0.44
CA VAL A 52 -16.31 9.49 -0.67
C VAL A 52 -15.06 9.02 0.07
N LEU A 53 -13.94 9.69 -0.16
CA LEU A 53 -12.68 9.45 0.54
C LEU A 53 -12.53 10.47 1.66
N GLU A 54 -12.64 10.02 2.90
CA GLU A 54 -12.48 10.89 4.07
C GLU A 54 -11.04 11.41 4.16
N ARG A 55 -10.07 10.56 3.82
CA ARG A 55 -8.66 10.92 3.64
C ARG A 55 -8.01 9.97 2.65
N GLY A 56 -7.12 10.49 1.83
CA GLY A 56 -6.32 9.67 0.93
C GLY A 56 -5.18 10.46 0.32
N GLY A 57 -4.15 9.74 -0.07
CA GLY A 57 -3.02 10.30 -0.79
C GLY A 57 -2.50 9.33 -1.84
N VAL A 58 -2.16 9.87 -3.00
CA VAL A 58 -1.39 9.18 -4.04
C VAL A 58 -0.08 9.94 -4.18
N LEU A 59 0.99 9.36 -3.68
CA LEU A 59 2.24 10.04 -3.42
C LEU A 59 3.33 9.48 -4.34
N PHE A 60 3.90 10.34 -5.17
CA PHE A 60 5.15 10.04 -5.87
C PHE A 60 6.31 10.64 -5.08
N SER A 61 7.39 9.87 -4.94
CA SER A 61 8.66 10.36 -4.42
C SER A 61 9.82 9.87 -5.28
N HIS A 62 10.84 10.71 -5.41
CA HIS A 62 12.13 10.36 -5.98
C HIS A 62 13.20 11.07 -5.15
N VAL A 63 13.86 10.34 -4.29
CA VAL A 63 14.83 10.86 -3.31
C VAL A 63 16.19 10.24 -3.53
N MET A 64 17.24 11.01 -3.24
CA MET A 64 18.62 10.62 -3.48
C MET A 64 19.47 10.95 -2.26
N GLY A 65 20.64 10.33 -2.16
CA GLY A 65 21.62 10.66 -1.15
C GLY A 65 23.01 10.16 -1.55
N GLU A 66 24.04 10.87 -1.10
CA GLU A 66 25.42 10.50 -1.38
C GLU A 66 25.86 9.26 -0.60
N ARG A 67 25.25 9.01 0.57
CA ARG A 67 25.55 7.87 1.43
C ARG A 67 24.29 7.33 2.07
N MET A 68 24.21 6.00 2.19
CA MET A 68 23.14 5.35 2.94
C MET A 68 23.28 5.60 4.44
N PRO A 69 22.16 5.78 5.17
CA PRO A 69 22.19 5.78 6.64
C PRO A 69 22.80 4.50 7.20
N GLY A 70 23.56 4.61 8.29
CA GLY A 70 24.23 3.48 8.94
C GLY A 70 23.25 2.36 9.35
N SER A 71 22.03 2.71 9.74
CA SER A 71 20.96 1.74 10.05
C SER A 71 20.56 0.90 8.83
N ALA A 72 20.59 1.45 7.62
CA ALA A 72 20.27 0.72 6.39
C ALA A 72 21.43 -0.18 5.93
N THR A 73 22.68 0.19 6.21
CA THR A 73 23.87 -0.60 5.83
C THR A 73 24.21 -1.69 6.84
N ALA A 74 23.69 -1.62 8.07
CA ALA A 74 23.95 -2.63 9.11
C ALA A 74 23.52 -4.05 8.68
N HIS A 75 22.46 -4.16 7.88
CA HIS A 75 21.95 -5.44 7.36
C HIS A 75 22.25 -5.66 5.87
N ARG A 76 22.91 -4.67 5.22
CA ARG A 76 23.25 -4.68 3.78
C ARG A 76 24.61 -4.04 3.56
N PRO A 77 25.69 -4.74 3.93
CA PRO A 77 27.05 -4.20 3.83
C PRO A 77 27.45 -3.83 2.39
N GLU A 78 26.84 -4.48 1.39
CA GLU A 78 27.06 -4.17 -0.03
C GLU A 78 26.63 -2.76 -0.44
N LEU A 79 25.81 -2.08 0.36
CA LEU A 79 25.38 -0.70 0.14
C LEU A 79 26.34 0.34 0.72
N ALA A 80 27.31 -0.08 1.52
CA ALA A 80 28.21 0.84 2.19
C ALA A 80 29.05 1.65 1.19
N GLY A 81 29.08 2.98 1.39
CA GLY A 81 29.86 3.90 0.56
C GLY A 81 29.33 4.09 -0.86
N ARG A 82 28.06 3.72 -1.11
CA ARG A 82 27.36 3.97 -2.38
C ARG A 82 26.47 5.21 -2.28
N SER A 83 26.41 5.97 -3.36
CA SER A 83 25.31 6.90 -3.60
C SER A 83 24.04 6.10 -3.92
N TRP A 84 22.87 6.65 -3.61
CA TRP A 84 21.62 5.93 -3.78
C TRP A 84 20.49 6.82 -4.29
N GLU A 85 19.53 6.19 -4.93
CA GLU A 85 18.26 6.77 -5.29
C GLU A 85 17.12 5.78 -4.98
N ALA A 86 16.01 6.30 -4.51
CA ALA A 86 14.78 5.54 -4.30
C ALA A 86 13.62 6.33 -4.89
N MET A 87 12.76 5.65 -5.64
CA MET A 87 11.60 6.27 -6.23
C MET A 87 10.40 5.32 -6.20
N GLY A 88 9.20 5.89 -6.19
CA GLY A 88 8.00 5.07 -6.22
C GLY A 88 6.71 5.86 -6.11
N VAL A 89 5.62 5.13 -6.24
CA VAL A 89 4.27 5.58 -5.93
C VAL A 89 3.75 4.79 -4.74
N SER A 90 3.26 5.52 -3.73
CA SER A 90 2.58 4.96 -2.56
C SER A 90 1.21 5.60 -2.42
N LEU A 91 0.21 4.84 -2.08
CA LEU A 91 -1.11 5.37 -1.76
C LEU A 91 -1.76 4.61 -0.61
N VAL A 92 -2.53 5.34 0.16
CA VAL A 92 -3.53 4.80 1.08
C VAL A 92 -4.80 5.62 0.94
N LEU A 93 -5.93 4.94 0.86
CA LEU A 93 -7.24 5.56 0.75
C LEU A 93 -8.13 5.09 1.89
N HIS A 94 -8.66 6.04 2.65
CA HIS A 94 -9.59 5.81 3.76
C HIS A 94 -10.99 6.31 3.38
N PRO A 95 -11.89 5.44 2.89
CA PRO A 95 -13.25 5.82 2.57
C PRO A 95 -14.04 6.28 3.80
N ARG A 96 -14.98 7.21 3.59
CA ARG A 96 -15.90 7.66 4.63
C ARG A 96 -16.87 6.56 5.03
N ASN A 97 -17.40 5.83 4.04
CA ASN A 97 -18.35 4.76 4.28
C ASN A 97 -17.68 3.54 4.93
N PRO A 98 -18.14 3.04 6.09
CA PRO A 98 -17.58 1.87 6.77
C PRO A 98 -17.62 0.57 5.96
N TYR A 99 -18.50 0.46 4.99
CA TYR A 99 -18.61 -0.71 4.12
C TYR A 99 -17.57 -0.69 2.98
N ALA A 100 -16.99 0.47 2.69
CA ALA A 100 -15.91 0.59 1.73
C ALA A 100 -14.55 0.35 2.43
N PRO A 101 -13.74 -0.61 1.96
CA PRO A 101 -12.48 -0.94 2.60
C PRO A 101 -11.41 0.13 2.38
N THR A 102 -10.50 0.28 3.34
CA THR A 102 -9.21 0.92 3.11
C THR A 102 -8.40 0.09 2.14
N VAL A 103 -7.64 0.76 1.27
CA VAL A 103 -6.72 0.12 0.33
C VAL A 103 -5.35 0.78 0.39
N HIS A 104 -4.32 -0.03 0.19
CA HIS A 104 -2.94 0.40 0.05
C HIS A 104 -2.38 -0.13 -1.27
N LEU A 105 -1.55 0.67 -1.92
CA LEU A 105 -0.64 0.28 -2.99
C LEU A 105 0.72 0.90 -2.74
N ASN A 106 1.77 0.15 -2.98
CA ASN A 106 3.11 0.67 -3.11
C ASN A 106 3.79 0.00 -4.30
N VAL A 107 4.46 0.77 -5.15
CA VAL A 107 5.39 0.28 -6.16
C VAL A 107 6.62 1.17 -6.14
N ARG A 108 7.80 0.55 -6.02
CA ARG A 108 9.04 1.27 -5.78
C ARG A 108 10.23 0.65 -6.48
N HIS A 109 11.24 1.47 -6.73
CA HIS A 109 12.55 1.10 -7.23
C HIS A 109 13.62 1.72 -6.34
N PHE A 110 14.67 0.95 -6.07
CA PHE A 110 15.87 1.38 -5.38
C PHE A 110 17.09 1.07 -6.23
N ALA A 111 18.06 1.97 -6.23
CA ALA A 111 19.37 1.73 -6.84
C ALA A 111 20.48 2.39 -6.02
N ALA A 112 21.61 1.71 -5.89
CA ALA A 112 22.81 2.24 -5.25
C ALA A 112 24.02 2.03 -6.15
N ARG A 113 24.83 3.06 -6.33
CA ARG A 113 25.95 3.11 -7.26
C ARG A 113 27.24 3.48 -6.57
N LYS A 114 28.34 2.92 -7.08
CA LYS A 114 29.71 3.26 -6.69
C LYS A 114 30.60 3.09 -7.91
N ASP A 115 31.51 4.02 -8.11
CA ASP A 115 32.44 3.96 -9.22
C ASP A 115 33.28 2.67 -9.19
N GLY A 116 33.41 2.03 -10.36
CA GLY A 116 34.11 0.78 -10.52
C GLY A 116 33.44 -0.48 -9.97
N ALA A 117 32.15 -0.39 -9.57
CA ALA A 117 31.40 -1.55 -9.09
C ALA A 117 30.01 -1.63 -9.74
N ASP A 118 29.51 -2.85 -9.91
CA ASP A 118 28.14 -3.05 -10.41
C ASP A 118 27.10 -2.37 -9.51
N PRO A 119 26.05 -1.79 -10.09
CA PRO A 119 24.97 -1.20 -9.32
C PRO A 119 24.20 -2.28 -8.55
N VAL A 120 23.82 -1.96 -7.31
CA VAL A 120 22.88 -2.75 -6.53
C VAL A 120 21.50 -2.13 -6.71
N TRP A 121 20.52 -2.93 -7.13
CA TRP A 121 19.17 -2.42 -7.38
C TRP A 121 18.12 -3.49 -7.11
N TRP A 122 16.91 -3.06 -6.82
CA TRP A 122 15.73 -3.92 -6.72
C TRP A 122 14.44 -3.13 -6.90
N PHE A 123 13.38 -3.86 -7.19
CA PHE A 123 12.01 -3.37 -7.10
C PHE A 123 11.32 -3.94 -5.86
N GLY A 124 10.32 -3.24 -5.38
CA GLY A 124 9.40 -3.70 -4.35
C GLY A 124 8.02 -3.14 -4.57
N GLY A 125 7.04 -3.77 -3.98
CA GLY A 125 5.68 -3.29 -4.12
C GLY A 125 4.63 -4.25 -3.58
N GLY A 126 3.39 -3.93 -3.89
CA GLY A 126 2.22 -4.70 -3.53
C GLY A 126 0.99 -3.84 -3.38
N MET A 127 -0.15 -4.48 -3.26
CA MET A 127 -1.41 -3.86 -2.89
C MET A 127 -2.20 -4.79 -1.98
N ASP A 128 -2.88 -4.22 -0.99
CA ASP A 128 -3.68 -4.97 -0.02
C ASP A 128 -4.96 -4.23 0.38
N LEU A 129 -5.97 -5.02 0.77
CA LEU A 129 -7.30 -4.55 1.09
C LEU A 129 -7.61 -4.75 2.58
N THR A 130 -8.10 -3.70 3.24
CA THR A 130 -8.43 -3.69 4.67
C THR A 130 -9.90 -3.34 4.88
N PRO A 131 -10.81 -4.31 4.91
CA PRO A 131 -12.22 -4.08 5.20
C PRO A 131 -12.46 -3.87 6.69
N TYR A 132 -13.54 -3.14 7.00
CA TYR A 132 -14.13 -3.03 8.34
C TYR A 132 -15.36 -3.94 8.46
N TYR A 133 -16.12 -4.04 7.40
CA TYR A 133 -17.16 -5.05 7.17
C TYR A 133 -16.79 -5.85 5.95
N GLY A 134 -16.72 -7.15 6.08
CA GLY A 134 -16.24 -8.03 5.04
C GLY A 134 -17.33 -8.40 4.04
N PHE A 135 -16.97 -8.38 2.75
CA PHE A 135 -17.77 -8.90 1.65
C PHE A 135 -16.91 -9.87 0.85
N ALA A 136 -17.33 -11.12 0.75
CA ALA A 136 -16.56 -12.16 0.06
C ALA A 136 -16.30 -11.79 -1.42
N ASP A 137 -17.31 -11.24 -2.10
CA ASP A 137 -17.18 -10.82 -3.51
C ASP A 137 -16.10 -9.76 -3.72
N ASP A 138 -15.92 -8.84 -2.74
CA ASP A 138 -14.89 -7.80 -2.82
C ASP A 138 -13.50 -8.41 -2.63
N ALA A 139 -13.35 -9.32 -1.66
CA ALA A 139 -12.08 -10.01 -1.44
C ALA A 139 -11.70 -10.90 -2.65
N ILE A 140 -12.66 -11.66 -3.18
CA ILE A 140 -12.47 -12.51 -4.37
C ILE A 140 -12.09 -11.65 -5.58
N HIS A 141 -12.80 -10.56 -5.83
CA HIS A 141 -12.51 -9.63 -6.93
C HIS A 141 -11.10 -9.06 -6.82
N PHE A 142 -10.72 -8.56 -5.62
CA PHE A 142 -9.41 -7.99 -5.38
C PHE A 142 -8.29 -9.02 -5.62
N HIS A 143 -8.41 -10.21 -5.04
CA HIS A 143 -7.42 -11.28 -5.19
C HIS A 143 -7.34 -11.83 -6.62
N ARG A 144 -8.48 -11.90 -7.34
CA ARG A 144 -8.49 -12.27 -8.76
C ARG A 144 -7.69 -11.26 -9.58
N THR A 145 -7.90 -9.98 -9.37
CA THR A 145 -7.14 -8.93 -10.07
C THR A 145 -5.64 -8.98 -9.70
N CYS A 146 -5.29 -9.25 -8.43
CA CYS A 146 -3.91 -9.47 -8.02
C CYS A 146 -3.27 -10.65 -8.75
N ARG A 147 -3.98 -11.78 -8.86
CA ARG A 147 -3.52 -12.95 -9.61
C ARG A 147 -3.31 -12.64 -11.09
N ASP A 148 -4.28 -11.97 -11.70
CA ASP A 148 -4.25 -11.65 -13.13
C ASP A 148 -3.09 -10.68 -13.45
N ALA A 149 -2.77 -9.75 -12.56
CA ALA A 149 -1.59 -8.89 -12.66
C ALA A 149 -0.27 -9.68 -12.66
N LEU A 150 -0.21 -10.80 -11.97
CA LEU A 150 1.01 -11.59 -11.81
C LEU A 150 1.09 -12.80 -12.74
N ALA A 151 0.00 -13.19 -13.37
CA ALA A 151 -0.08 -14.36 -14.26
C ALA A 151 0.99 -14.40 -15.37
N PRO A 152 1.37 -13.27 -16.02
CA PRO A 152 2.41 -13.28 -17.05
C PRO A 152 3.81 -13.61 -16.54
N PHE A 153 4.04 -13.60 -15.22
CA PHE A 153 5.37 -13.73 -14.61
C PHE A 153 5.67 -15.12 -14.04
N GLY A 154 4.69 -16.01 -14.02
CA GLY A 154 4.83 -17.40 -13.58
C GLY A 154 3.65 -17.87 -12.75
N ALA A 155 3.36 -19.17 -12.82
CA ALA A 155 2.17 -19.76 -12.18
C ALA A 155 2.20 -19.72 -10.64
N ASP A 156 3.38 -19.71 -10.03
CA ASP A 156 3.61 -19.70 -8.58
C ASP A 156 3.75 -18.28 -7.99
N VAL A 157 3.95 -17.27 -8.82
CA VAL A 157 4.29 -15.90 -8.38
C VAL A 157 3.19 -15.29 -7.51
N HIS A 158 1.92 -15.48 -7.89
CA HIS A 158 0.80 -14.99 -7.10
C HIS A 158 0.75 -15.63 -5.71
N ALA A 159 0.84 -16.98 -5.62
CA ALA A 159 0.78 -17.67 -4.34
C ALA A 159 1.93 -17.24 -3.40
N ARG A 160 3.14 -17.08 -3.95
CA ARG A 160 4.33 -16.63 -3.22
C ARG A 160 4.15 -15.21 -2.67
N TYR A 161 3.67 -14.27 -3.48
CA TYR A 161 3.50 -12.88 -3.07
C TYR A 161 2.26 -12.65 -2.21
N LYS A 162 1.22 -13.45 -2.39
CA LYS A 162 0.06 -13.48 -1.48
C LYS A 162 0.47 -13.94 -0.09
N LYS A 163 1.22 -15.03 0.01
CA LYS A 163 1.73 -15.51 1.29
C LYS A 163 2.63 -14.47 1.96
N TRP A 164 3.51 -13.82 1.19
CA TRP A 164 4.38 -12.78 1.72
C TRP A 164 3.57 -11.57 2.22
N CYS A 165 2.50 -11.19 1.52
CA CYS A 165 1.57 -10.16 1.94
C CYS A 165 0.92 -10.48 3.30
N ASP A 166 0.42 -11.72 3.47
CA ASP A 166 -0.18 -12.16 4.72
C ASP A 166 0.82 -12.12 5.89
N ASP A 167 2.04 -12.59 5.65
CA ASP A 167 3.11 -12.58 6.67
C ASP A 167 3.55 -11.15 7.03
N TYR A 168 3.64 -10.24 6.04
CA TYR A 168 4.10 -8.87 6.25
C TYR A 168 3.06 -8.03 6.99
N PHE A 169 1.80 -8.05 6.56
CA PHE A 169 0.73 -7.22 7.12
C PHE A 169 0.03 -7.87 8.32
N PHE A 170 0.79 -8.57 9.15
CA PHE A 170 0.31 -9.21 10.37
C PHE A 170 0.67 -8.39 11.61
N LEU A 171 -0.33 -8.02 12.41
CA LEU A 171 -0.16 -7.32 13.69
C LEU A 171 0.25 -8.32 14.77
N LYS A 172 1.54 -8.46 15.01
CA LYS A 172 2.10 -9.49 15.93
C LYS A 172 1.55 -9.37 17.35
N HIS A 173 1.43 -8.14 17.87
CA HIS A 173 0.93 -7.87 19.22
C HIS A 173 -0.60 -8.06 19.35
N ARG A 174 -1.34 -8.09 18.24
CA ARG A 174 -2.77 -8.39 18.20
C ARG A 174 -3.07 -9.82 17.75
N LYS A 175 -2.09 -10.51 17.16
CA LYS A 175 -2.22 -11.84 16.57
C LYS A 175 -3.31 -11.90 15.49
N GLU A 176 -3.42 -10.84 14.68
CA GLU A 176 -4.42 -10.75 13.61
C GLU A 176 -3.81 -10.12 12.34
N PRO A 177 -4.30 -10.47 11.15
CA PRO A 177 -3.97 -9.76 9.91
C PRO A 177 -4.51 -8.32 9.93
N ARG A 178 -3.85 -7.41 9.20
CA ARG A 178 -4.36 -6.06 8.98
C ARG A 178 -5.68 -6.03 8.22
N GLY A 179 -5.82 -6.93 7.23
CA GLY A 179 -6.98 -7.05 6.37
C GLY A 179 -7.05 -8.42 5.69
N VAL A 180 -7.67 -8.48 4.52
CA VAL A 180 -7.81 -9.71 3.72
C VAL A 180 -6.57 -10.01 2.87
N GLY A 181 -5.55 -9.14 2.93
CA GLY A 181 -4.31 -9.29 2.17
C GLY A 181 -4.42 -8.79 0.74
N GLY A 182 -3.63 -9.37 -0.11
CA GLY A 182 -3.41 -9.03 -1.50
C GLY A 182 -2.09 -9.62 -1.96
N VAL A 183 -1.17 -8.78 -2.48
CA VAL A 183 0.18 -9.22 -2.89
C VAL A 183 1.24 -8.26 -2.36
N PHE A 184 2.40 -8.81 -2.01
CA PHE A 184 3.56 -8.05 -1.56
C PHE A 184 4.84 -8.72 -2.05
N PHE A 185 5.78 -7.91 -2.53
CA PHE A 185 7.13 -8.32 -2.91
C PHE A 185 8.14 -7.24 -2.56
N ASP A 186 9.35 -7.66 -2.24
CA ASP A 186 10.48 -6.78 -1.95
C ASP A 186 11.77 -7.39 -2.50
N ASP A 187 12.84 -6.59 -2.58
CA ASP A 187 14.14 -7.06 -3.05
C ASP A 187 14.09 -7.80 -4.41
N LEU A 188 13.13 -7.46 -5.25
CA LEU A 188 12.93 -8.13 -6.54
C LEU A 188 13.99 -7.67 -7.55
N ASN A 189 14.92 -8.55 -7.88
CA ASN A 189 15.94 -8.34 -8.90
C ASN A 189 16.18 -9.59 -9.78
N GLU A 190 15.48 -10.68 -9.51
CA GLU A 190 15.60 -11.94 -10.26
C GLU A 190 15.01 -11.84 -11.66
N GLY A 191 15.75 -12.34 -12.65
CA GLY A 191 15.31 -12.33 -14.06
C GLY A 191 15.63 -11.03 -14.80
N GLY A 192 16.39 -10.12 -14.16
CA GLY A 192 16.87 -8.89 -14.78
C GLY A 192 15.89 -7.71 -14.66
N PHE A 193 16.43 -6.52 -14.93
CA PHE A 193 15.75 -5.26 -14.71
C PHE A 193 14.40 -5.15 -15.46
N GLU A 194 14.38 -5.49 -16.73
CA GLU A 194 13.18 -5.36 -17.58
C GLU A 194 12.02 -6.23 -17.11
N ARG A 195 12.33 -7.47 -16.68
CA ARG A 195 11.32 -8.38 -16.12
C ARG A 195 10.77 -7.84 -14.79
N CYS A 196 11.64 -7.41 -13.89
CA CYS A 196 11.23 -6.86 -12.59
C CYS A 196 10.43 -5.57 -12.75
N PHE A 197 10.83 -4.70 -13.66
CA PHE A 197 10.10 -3.49 -13.99
C PHE A 197 8.74 -3.80 -14.63
N ALA A 198 8.66 -4.76 -15.55
CA ALA A 198 7.39 -5.19 -16.15
C ALA A 198 6.41 -5.74 -15.10
N LEU A 199 6.89 -6.56 -14.14
CA LEU A 199 6.09 -7.06 -13.02
C LEU A 199 5.57 -5.91 -12.15
N THR A 200 6.45 -4.99 -11.77
CA THR A 200 6.10 -3.82 -10.96
C THR A 200 5.06 -2.94 -11.65
N ARG A 201 5.21 -2.73 -12.96
CA ARG A 201 4.20 -2.02 -13.79
C ARG A 201 2.87 -2.75 -13.80
N SER A 202 2.89 -4.06 -13.99
CA SER A 202 1.64 -4.83 -14.03
C SER A 202 0.85 -4.70 -12.73
N VAL A 203 1.52 -4.75 -11.56
CA VAL A 203 0.85 -4.53 -10.27
C VAL A 203 0.27 -3.12 -10.17
N GLY A 204 1.02 -2.10 -10.53
CA GLY A 204 0.56 -0.71 -10.52
C GLY A 204 -0.63 -0.46 -11.45
N ASP A 205 -0.57 -0.97 -12.67
CA ASP A 205 -1.59 -0.77 -13.71
C ASP A 205 -2.92 -1.45 -13.37
N HIS A 206 -2.89 -2.55 -12.59
CA HIS A 206 -4.10 -3.25 -12.16
C HIS A 206 -4.79 -2.63 -10.94
N PHE A 207 -4.20 -1.62 -10.28
CA PHE A 207 -4.75 -1.05 -9.06
C PHE A 207 -6.19 -0.52 -9.22
N LEU A 208 -6.46 0.29 -10.24
CA LEU A 208 -7.81 0.83 -10.44
C LEU A 208 -8.83 -0.28 -10.74
N ALA A 209 -8.45 -1.28 -11.53
CA ALA A 209 -9.31 -2.43 -11.79
C ALA A 209 -9.59 -3.27 -10.52
N ALA A 210 -8.62 -3.34 -9.59
CA ALA A 210 -8.79 -4.03 -8.32
C ALA A 210 -9.72 -3.28 -7.36
N TYR A 211 -9.59 -1.95 -7.26
CA TYR A 211 -10.23 -1.20 -6.19
C TYR A 211 -11.45 -0.39 -6.60
N ALA A 212 -11.46 0.25 -7.78
CA ALA A 212 -12.54 1.15 -8.18
C ALA A 212 -13.94 0.47 -8.19
N PRO A 213 -14.11 -0.78 -8.67
CA PRO A 213 -15.41 -1.45 -8.62
C PRO A 213 -15.88 -1.73 -7.18
N ILE A 214 -14.98 -1.98 -6.26
CA ILE A 214 -15.29 -2.19 -4.84
C ILE A 214 -15.79 -0.88 -4.22
N LEU A 215 -15.04 0.21 -4.39
CA LEU A 215 -15.41 1.52 -3.89
C LEU A 215 -16.77 1.96 -4.46
N GLU A 216 -17.00 1.78 -5.76
CA GLU A 216 -18.26 2.13 -6.42
C GLU A 216 -19.45 1.39 -5.79
N ARG A 217 -19.34 0.09 -5.53
CA ARG A 217 -20.41 -0.70 -4.89
C ARG A 217 -20.71 -0.28 -3.46
N ARG A 218 -19.68 0.20 -2.72
CA ARG A 218 -19.76 0.39 -1.27
C ARG A 218 -19.92 1.85 -0.84
N LYS A 219 -19.49 2.83 -1.65
CA LYS A 219 -19.48 4.26 -1.27
C LYS A 219 -20.85 4.82 -0.91
N GLY A 220 -21.93 4.30 -1.51
CA GLY A 220 -23.32 4.76 -1.32
C GLY A 220 -24.15 3.93 -0.35
N MET A 221 -23.58 2.91 0.30
CA MET A 221 -24.35 2.08 1.25
C MET A 221 -24.75 2.89 2.49
N THR A 222 -25.97 2.69 2.96
CA THR A 222 -26.46 3.33 4.19
C THR A 222 -25.79 2.76 5.41
N PHE A 223 -25.30 3.60 6.31
CA PHE A 223 -24.68 3.23 7.57
C PHE A 223 -25.09 4.16 8.70
N GLY A 224 -24.93 3.71 9.93
CA GLY A 224 -25.21 4.48 11.14
C GLY A 224 -23.97 4.66 12.04
N GLU A 225 -24.23 5.16 13.25
CA GLU A 225 -23.18 5.38 14.26
C GLU A 225 -22.45 4.09 14.64
N ARG A 226 -23.15 2.96 14.69
CA ARG A 226 -22.57 1.65 15.01
C ARG A 226 -21.48 1.26 14.02
N GLU A 227 -21.78 1.33 12.73
CA GLU A 227 -20.83 0.99 11.67
C GLU A 227 -19.66 1.96 11.65
N ARG A 228 -19.94 3.24 11.84
CA ARG A 228 -18.90 4.27 11.91
C ARG A 228 -17.97 4.05 13.10
N ASP A 229 -18.51 3.78 14.25
CA ASP A 229 -17.76 3.53 15.47
C ASP A 229 -16.84 2.30 15.34
N PHE A 230 -17.34 1.22 14.77
CA PHE A 230 -16.51 0.05 14.48
C PHE A 230 -15.40 0.35 13.44
N GLN A 231 -15.70 1.13 12.41
CA GLN A 231 -14.68 1.59 11.46
C GLN A 231 -13.55 2.33 12.19
N LEU A 232 -13.87 3.26 13.09
CA LEU A 232 -12.86 4.01 13.84
C LEU A 232 -12.02 3.09 14.74
N TYR A 233 -12.65 2.12 15.37
CA TYR A 233 -11.95 1.12 16.18
C TYR A 233 -10.99 0.27 15.32
N ARG A 234 -11.41 -0.17 14.15
CA ARG A 234 -10.54 -0.93 13.23
C ARG A 234 -9.44 -0.06 12.61
N ARG A 235 -9.69 1.21 12.41
CA ARG A 235 -8.64 2.17 12.00
C ARG A 235 -7.53 2.32 13.02
N GLY A 236 -7.83 2.09 14.31
CA GLY A 236 -6.80 1.97 15.34
C GLY A 236 -5.80 0.84 15.03
N ARG A 237 -6.27 -0.32 14.56
CA ARG A 237 -5.40 -1.45 14.14
C ARG A 237 -4.54 -1.08 12.92
N TYR A 238 -5.12 -0.36 11.97
CA TYR A 238 -4.38 0.15 10.82
C TYR A 238 -3.25 1.10 11.24
N ALA A 239 -3.53 2.04 12.12
CA ALA A 239 -2.54 2.97 12.67
C ALA A 239 -1.44 2.24 13.46
N GLU A 240 -1.80 1.26 14.29
CA GLU A 240 -0.83 0.42 15.01
C GLU A 240 0.15 -0.26 14.06
N PHE A 241 -0.33 -0.86 12.97
CA PHE A 241 0.56 -1.50 12.00
C PHE A 241 1.53 -0.50 11.39
N ASN A 242 1.01 0.59 10.85
CA ASN A 242 1.83 1.56 10.12
C ASN A 242 2.86 2.26 11.01
N LEU A 243 2.54 2.56 12.28
CA LEU A 243 3.45 3.24 13.18
C LEU A 243 4.46 2.32 13.87
N VAL A 244 4.11 1.04 14.07
CA VAL A 244 4.94 0.12 14.87
C VAL A 244 5.67 -0.92 14.00
N TRP A 245 5.07 -1.36 12.90
CA TRP A 245 5.56 -2.51 12.14
C TRP A 245 5.93 -2.21 10.70
N ASP A 246 5.38 -1.13 10.10
CA ASP A 246 5.67 -0.82 8.70
C ASP A 246 7.10 -0.31 8.50
N ARG A 247 7.92 -1.13 7.84
CA ARG A 247 9.32 -0.79 7.56
C ARG A 247 9.48 0.49 6.74
N GLY A 248 8.53 0.73 5.81
CA GLY A 248 8.54 1.92 4.96
C GLY A 248 8.30 3.21 5.77
N THR A 249 7.32 3.20 6.66
CA THR A 249 7.03 4.31 7.57
C THR A 249 8.22 4.58 8.50
N LEU A 250 8.74 3.54 9.15
CA LEU A 250 9.87 3.67 10.06
C LEU A 250 11.12 4.21 9.34
N PHE A 251 11.47 3.65 8.19
CA PHE A 251 12.59 4.12 7.39
C PHE A 251 12.40 5.58 6.95
N GLY A 252 11.21 5.93 6.46
CA GLY A 252 10.91 7.28 6.01
C GLY A 252 11.09 8.32 7.11
N LEU A 253 10.57 8.05 8.31
CA LEU A 253 10.69 8.95 9.47
C LEU A 253 12.14 9.04 9.96
N GLN A 254 12.89 7.93 9.98
CA GLN A 254 14.30 7.89 10.42
C GLN A 254 15.27 8.52 9.42
N SER A 255 14.91 8.58 8.14
CA SER A 255 15.75 9.15 7.07
C SER A 255 15.42 10.60 6.72
N ASN A 256 14.76 11.34 7.62
CA ASN A 256 14.29 12.71 7.38
C ASN A 256 13.38 12.85 6.15
N GLY A 257 12.58 11.84 5.88
CA GLY A 257 11.52 11.92 4.86
C GLY A 257 10.48 12.97 5.21
N ARG A 258 9.74 13.46 4.20
CA ARG A 258 8.66 14.43 4.43
C ARG A 258 7.56 13.82 5.30
N THR A 259 7.50 14.22 6.57
CA THR A 259 6.59 13.66 7.58
C THR A 259 5.14 13.70 7.15
N GLU A 260 4.66 14.81 6.58
CA GLU A 260 3.28 14.97 6.11
C GLU A 260 2.94 13.96 5.01
N ALA A 261 3.88 13.69 4.09
CA ALA A 261 3.68 12.69 3.04
C ALA A 261 3.68 11.26 3.60
N ILE A 262 4.54 10.97 4.57
CA ILE A 262 4.61 9.65 5.22
C ILE A 262 3.34 9.39 6.02
N LEU A 263 2.94 10.33 6.89
CA LEU A 263 1.77 10.21 7.76
C LEU A 263 0.43 10.43 7.03
N MET A 264 0.46 10.72 5.73
CA MET A 264 -0.73 10.71 4.89
C MET A 264 -1.40 9.33 4.82
N SER A 265 -0.65 8.27 5.07
CA SER A 265 -1.15 6.90 5.18
C SER A 265 -2.05 6.65 6.40
N MET A 266 -2.04 7.56 7.39
CA MET A 266 -2.86 7.42 8.60
C MET A 266 -4.33 7.77 8.32
N PRO A 267 -5.29 7.04 8.93
CA PRO A 267 -6.68 7.46 8.93
C PRO A 267 -6.84 8.80 9.65
N PRO A 268 -7.80 9.67 9.25
CA PRO A 268 -7.99 10.97 9.88
C PRO A 268 -8.49 10.88 11.32
N LEU A 269 -9.22 9.80 11.63
CA LEU A 269 -9.75 9.48 12.94
C LEU A 269 -9.57 7.98 13.20
N ALA A 270 -9.19 7.64 14.42
CA ALA A 270 -9.05 6.28 14.92
C ALA A 270 -9.49 6.20 16.38
N LEU A 271 -9.92 5.04 16.83
CA LEU A 271 -10.42 4.81 18.18
C LEU A 271 -9.75 3.58 18.77
N TRP A 272 -9.41 3.65 20.05
CA TRP A 272 -8.99 2.51 20.87
C TRP A 272 -9.96 2.29 22.02
N ARG A 273 -10.26 1.02 22.30
CA ARG A 273 -11.08 0.60 23.43
C ARG A 273 -10.34 -0.44 24.25
N TYR A 274 -10.45 -0.32 25.56
CA TYR A 274 -9.85 -1.28 26.47
C TYR A 274 -10.67 -2.57 26.48
N ASP A 275 -10.04 -3.69 26.13
CA ASP A 275 -10.60 -5.05 26.17
C ASP A 275 -11.98 -5.22 25.51
N TRP A 276 -12.22 -4.46 24.43
CA TRP A 276 -13.49 -4.55 23.70
C TRP A 276 -13.52 -5.76 22.77
N GLN A 277 -14.64 -6.49 22.78
CA GLN A 277 -14.93 -7.60 21.89
C GLN A 277 -16.27 -7.34 21.16
N PRO A 278 -16.38 -7.76 19.89
CA PRO A 278 -17.66 -7.67 19.19
C PRO A 278 -18.69 -8.63 19.78
N ALA A 279 -19.97 -8.25 19.74
CA ALA A 279 -21.05 -9.12 20.17
C ALA A 279 -21.07 -10.43 19.32
N PRO A 280 -21.19 -11.60 19.94
CA PRO A 280 -21.29 -12.87 19.20
C PRO A 280 -22.38 -12.82 18.14
N GLY A 281 -22.09 -13.33 16.93
CA GLY A 281 -23.03 -13.36 15.80
C GLY A 281 -23.24 -12.00 15.11
N SER A 282 -22.58 -10.93 15.56
CA SER A 282 -22.66 -9.63 14.91
C SER A 282 -21.84 -9.57 13.61
N PRO A 283 -22.13 -8.63 12.68
CA PRO A 283 -21.30 -8.38 11.49
C PRO A 283 -19.85 -8.03 11.85
N GLU A 284 -19.64 -7.36 12.98
CA GLU A 284 -18.30 -7.05 13.52
C GLU A 284 -17.55 -8.33 13.92
N ALA A 285 -18.23 -9.30 14.57
CA ALA A 285 -17.65 -10.60 14.89
C ALA A 285 -17.33 -11.41 13.62
N ALA A 286 -18.18 -11.31 12.60
CA ALA A 286 -17.98 -11.98 11.32
C ALA A 286 -16.71 -11.48 10.59
N LEU A 287 -16.29 -10.23 10.78
CA LEU A 287 -15.01 -9.75 10.26
C LEU A 287 -13.85 -10.61 10.80
N TYR A 288 -13.81 -10.87 12.09
CA TYR A 288 -12.72 -11.63 12.73
C TYR A 288 -12.73 -13.10 12.31
N SER A 289 -13.90 -13.74 12.31
CA SER A 289 -13.99 -15.17 12.02
C SER A 289 -13.81 -15.51 10.54
N ASN A 290 -14.25 -14.62 9.62
CA ASN A 290 -14.36 -14.95 8.21
C ASN A 290 -13.36 -14.22 7.31
N PHE A 291 -12.81 -13.07 7.76
CA PHE A 291 -11.99 -12.18 6.92
C PHE A 291 -10.59 -11.93 7.47
N LEU A 292 -10.42 -11.87 8.78
CA LEU A 292 -9.11 -11.68 9.41
C LEU A 292 -8.39 -13.01 9.66
N THR A 293 -8.44 -13.89 8.66
CA THR A 293 -7.74 -15.17 8.64
C THR A 293 -7.05 -15.33 7.29
N ALA A 294 -5.81 -15.82 7.30
CA ALA A 294 -5.11 -16.13 6.06
C ALA A 294 -5.82 -17.29 5.35
N LYS A 295 -6.40 -17.03 4.17
CA LYS A 295 -7.06 -18.06 3.36
C LYS A 295 -6.87 -17.78 1.87
N ASP A 296 -7.06 -18.80 1.05
CA ASP A 296 -7.11 -18.66 -0.39
C ASP A 296 -8.51 -18.21 -0.82
N TRP A 297 -8.64 -16.94 -1.20
CA TRP A 297 -9.88 -16.35 -1.67
C TRP A 297 -10.32 -16.82 -3.06
N LEU A 298 -9.46 -17.54 -3.79
CA LEU A 298 -9.72 -17.99 -5.16
C LEU A 298 -10.01 -19.51 -5.26
N SER A 299 -9.76 -20.27 -4.21
CA SER A 299 -10.18 -21.67 -4.11
C SER A 299 -11.68 -21.71 -3.80
N GLY A 300 -12.51 -22.21 -4.65
CA GLY A 300 -13.99 -22.14 -4.67
C GLY A 300 -14.84 -22.47 -3.42
N ASN A 301 -14.27 -22.33 -2.22
CA ASN A 301 -14.87 -22.50 -0.90
C ASN A 301 -14.84 -21.21 -0.07
N ALA A 302 -15.01 -20.04 -0.68
CA ALA A 302 -15.08 -18.78 0.03
C ALA A 302 -16.51 -18.46 0.48
#